data_7dcb60fded99827565f9fb097abfa3ca
#
_entry.id   7dcb60fded99827565f9fb097abfa3ca
#
_cell.length_a   1.000
_cell.length_b   1.000
_cell.length_c   1.000
_cell.angle_alpha   90.00
_cell.angle_beta   90.00
_cell.angle_gamma   90.00
#
_symmetry.space_group_name_H-M   'P 1'
#
loop_
_entity.id
_entity.type
_entity.pdbx_description
1 polymer ?
#
loop_
_entity_poly.entity_id
_entity_poly.type
_entity_poly.pdbx_seq_one_letter_code
_entity_poly.pdbx_strand_id
1 'polypeptide(L)'
;MRNNNQEIAALLARESYNSNKSRNRILTAAVALTVMMLFGVFSLAVGKLETDILLYMRNSGTAASTTLERGSQEQQEEIEALPYIKAVGSSVYIGNTEEYSCEVLDETGWEKMTAPAYSDIHGEYPQKTDEIMLPVRALEAIGIHEPELGMEIPAGINLPGGEKLEKTFILSGYYTDYRDPAIYRPAGYFSQEFLQGLTMEKEENTTLLIQQKDNMDDEAIEDMLYRDVEMRDDSQQFFGGISIYRQVVYDLAGGFDTAVLMAGLILFGAAMLLYNVMYISLSRDIRQYGLLKTMGTTKRQLRSIVLRQTGRILAGGCVVGGAAG
;
A
#
# COMPACT_ATOMS: atom_id res chain seq x y z
N MET A 1 -8.79 -53.17 -30.84
CA MET A 1 -8.64 -51.86 -31.52
C MET A 1 -8.85 -50.74 -30.52
N ARG A 2 -7.80 -49.97 -30.20
CA ARG A 2 -7.91 -48.74 -29.39
C ARG A 2 -8.38 -47.61 -30.29
N ASN A 3 -9.67 -47.41 -30.44
CA ASN A 3 -10.21 -46.32 -31.19
C ASN A 3 -10.16 -45.05 -30.28
N ASN A 4 -9.02 -44.33 -30.30
CA ASN A 4 -8.78 -43.16 -29.49
C ASN A 4 -9.02 -41.91 -30.34
N ASN A 5 -10.17 -41.85 -31.06
CA ASN A 5 -10.45 -40.72 -31.95
C ASN A 5 -10.89 -39.50 -31.16
N GLN A 6 -9.93 -38.64 -30.83
CA GLN A 6 -10.15 -37.41 -30.06
C GLN A 6 -11.01 -36.38 -30.83
N GLU A 7 -11.02 -36.44 -32.16
CA GLU A 7 -11.84 -35.56 -33.00
C GLU A 7 -13.34 -35.83 -32.83
N ILE A 8 -13.72 -37.12 -32.77
CA ILE A 8 -15.12 -37.52 -32.51
C ILE A 8 -15.54 -37.07 -31.13
N ALA A 9 -14.69 -37.19 -30.11
CA ALA A 9 -15.01 -36.75 -28.76
C ALA A 9 -15.18 -35.19 -28.72
N ALA A 10 -14.37 -34.46 -29.50
CA ALA A 10 -14.50 -32.98 -29.61
C ALA A 10 -15.79 -32.56 -30.34
N LEU A 11 -16.17 -33.27 -31.40
CA LEU A 11 -17.41 -33.00 -32.14
C LEU A 11 -18.64 -33.30 -31.27
N LEU A 12 -18.66 -34.46 -30.60
CA LEU A 12 -19.74 -34.81 -29.67
C LEU A 12 -19.84 -33.82 -28.50
N ALA A 13 -18.72 -33.35 -27.97
CA ALA A 13 -18.72 -32.33 -26.92
C ALA A 13 -19.32 -31.00 -27.41
N ARG A 14 -19.06 -30.62 -28.67
CA ARG A 14 -19.62 -29.41 -29.27
C ARG A 14 -21.11 -29.53 -29.51
N GLU A 15 -21.58 -30.63 -30.07
CA GLU A 15 -23.00 -30.86 -30.31
C GLU A 15 -23.80 -30.99 -29.02
N SER A 16 -23.28 -31.69 -28.01
CA SER A 16 -23.90 -31.79 -26.68
C SER A 16 -23.94 -30.42 -25.98
N TYR A 17 -22.92 -29.59 -26.15
CA TYR A 17 -22.92 -28.21 -25.66
C TYR A 17 -24.02 -27.38 -26.32
N ASN A 18 -24.14 -27.46 -27.62
CA ASN A 18 -25.14 -26.72 -28.41
C ASN A 18 -26.59 -27.18 -28.12
N SER A 19 -26.77 -28.45 -27.82
CA SER A 19 -28.08 -29.02 -27.48
C SER A 19 -28.60 -28.52 -26.12
N ASN A 20 -27.73 -28.16 -25.18
CA ASN A 20 -28.06 -27.74 -23.82
C ASN A 20 -27.85 -26.24 -23.56
N LYS A 21 -28.16 -25.38 -24.52
CA LYS A 21 -27.88 -23.93 -24.48
C LYS A 21 -28.40 -23.22 -23.23
N SER A 22 -29.63 -23.50 -22.79
CA SER A 22 -30.23 -22.84 -21.62
C SER A 22 -29.46 -23.16 -20.34
N ARG A 23 -29.17 -24.45 -20.10
CA ARG A 23 -28.35 -24.89 -18.96
C ARG A 23 -26.97 -24.27 -18.98
N ASN A 24 -26.31 -24.32 -20.13
CA ASN A 24 -24.95 -23.81 -20.26
C ASN A 24 -24.87 -22.29 -20.02
N ARG A 25 -25.89 -21.52 -20.46
CA ARG A 25 -25.99 -20.08 -20.15
C ARG A 25 -26.13 -19.84 -18.65
N ILE A 26 -26.97 -20.60 -17.95
CA ILE A 26 -27.15 -20.49 -16.49
C ILE A 26 -25.83 -20.80 -15.76
N LEU A 27 -25.16 -21.89 -16.16
CA LEU A 27 -23.87 -22.26 -15.56
C LEU A 27 -22.78 -21.22 -15.85
N THR A 28 -22.71 -20.71 -17.09
CA THR A 28 -21.75 -19.65 -17.44
C THR A 28 -22.04 -18.37 -16.65
N ALA A 29 -23.30 -17.97 -16.52
CA ALA A 29 -23.70 -16.82 -15.72
C ALA A 29 -23.37 -17.00 -14.24
N ALA A 30 -23.59 -18.20 -13.68
CA ALA A 30 -23.23 -18.52 -12.30
C ALA A 30 -21.71 -18.41 -12.07
N VAL A 31 -20.91 -18.96 -12.99
CA VAL A 31 -19.43 -18.82 -12.93
C VAL A 31 -19.02 -17.38 -13.05
N ALA A 32 -19.58 -16.62 -14.02
CA ALA A 32 -19.28 -15.21 -14.20
C ALA A 32 -19.59 -14.38 -12.95
N LEU A 33 -20.75 -14.59 -12.34
CA LEU A 33 -21.13 -13.91 -11.11
C LEU A 33 -20.18 -14.28 -9.95
N THR A 34 -19.79 -15.54 -9.84
CA THR A 34 -18.82 -15.99 -8.82
C THR A 34 -17.47 -15.29 -8.99
N VAL A 35 -16.95 -15.23 -10.22
CA VAL A 35 -15.67 -14.57 -10.53
C VAL A 35 -15.76 -13.08 -10.23
N MET A 36 -16.84 -12.42 -10.62
CA MET A 36 -17.07 -10.99 -10.34
C MET A 36 -17.13 -10.71 -8.83
N MET A 37 -17.84 -11.55 -8.07
CA MET A 37 -17.92 -11.40 -6.60
C MET A 37 -16.55 -11.61 -5.94
N LEU A 38 -15.78 -12.62 -6.37
CA LEU A 38 -14.44 -12.86 -5.85
C LEU A 38 -13.51 -11.68 -6.18
N PHE A 39 -13.56 -11.19 -7.42
CA PHE A 39 -12.79 -10.02 -7.82
C PHE A 39 -13.14 -8.80 -6.94
N GLY A 40 -14.43 -8.54 -6.73
CA GLY A 40 -14.89 -7.44 -5.88
C GLY A 40 -14.39 -7.56 -4.43
N VAL A 41 -14.46 -8.76 -3.83
CA VAL A 41 -13.97 -8.99 -2.45
C VAL A 41 -12.47 -8.73 -2.34
N PHE A 42 -11.66 -9.26 -3.27
CA PHE A 42 -10.22 -9.05 -3.23
C PHE A 42 -9.82 -7.62 -3.60
N SER A 43 -10.51 -6.99 -4.54
CA SER A 43 -10.28 -5.57 -4.89
C SER A 43 -10.56 -4.65 -3.69
N LEU A 44 -11.64 -4.89 -2.95
CA LEU A 44 -11.96 -4.14 -1.73
C LEU A 44 -10.91 -4.38 -0.63
N ALA A 45 -10.41 -5.60 -0.48
CA ALA A 45 -9.38 -5.92 0.51
C ALA A 45 -8.05 -5.21 0.19
N VAL A 46 -7.65 -5.19 -1.09
CA VAL A 46 -6.44 -4.46 -1.54
C VAL A 46 -6.63 -2.95 -1.40
N GLY A 47 -7.78 -2.41 -1.82
CA GLY A 47 -8.08 -0.98 -1.69
C GLY A 47 -8.12 -0.51 -0.24
N LYS A 48 -8.62 -1.35 0.68
CA LYS A 48 -8.55 -1.08 2.13
C LYS A 48 -7.09 -1.00 2.58
N LEU A 49 -6.25 -1.96 2.20
CA LEU A 49 -4.83 -1.97 2.54
C LEU A 49 -4.13 -0.68 2.11
N GLU A 50 -4.29 -0.28 0.85
CA GLU A 50 -3.68 0.94 0.33
C GLU A 50 -4.17 2.19 1.07
N THR A 51 -5.47 2.22 1.41
CA THR A 51 -6.07 3.32 2.17
C THR A 51 -5.53 3.37 3.60
N ASP A 52 -5.41 2.21 4.27
CA ASP A 52 -4.90 2.13 5.64
C ASP A 52 -3.42 2.56 5.69
N ILE A 53 -2.58 2.09 4.76
CA ILE A 53 -1.17 2.53 4.64
C ILE A 53 -1.10 4.06 4.48
N LEU A 54 -1.90 4.62 3.57
CA LEU A 54 -1.93 6.06 3.34
C LEU A 54 -2.41 6.83 4.59
N LEU A 55 -3.42 6.32 5.28
CA LEU A 55 -3.95 6.93 6.51
C LEU A 55 -2.90 6.95 7.62
N TYR A 56 -2.21 5.84 7.86
CA TYR A 56 -1.14 5.76 8.86
C TYR A 56 0.04 6.68 8.50
N MET A 57 0.46 6.68 7.25
CA MET A 57 1.51 7.57 6.76
C MET A 57 1.14 9.05 6.95
N ARG A 58 -0.10 9.43 6.66
CA ARG A 58 -0.62 10.79 6.88
C ARG A 58 -0.69 11.16 8.36
N ASN A 59 -1.12 10.23 9.21
CA ASN A 59 -1.21 10.46 10.65
C ASN A 59 0.17 10.56 11.32
N SER A 60 1.18 9.83 10.83
CA SER A 60 2.56 9.93 11.33
C SER A 60 3.34 11.09 10.71
N GLY A 61 2.91 11.59 9.54
CA GLY A 61 3.60 12.63 8.78
C GLY A 61 4.85 12.15 8.05
N THR A 62 5.04 10.81 7.96
CA THR A 62 6.20 10.23 7.29
C THR A 62 5.90 8.83 6.78
N ALA A 63 6.59 8.40 5.73
CA ALA A 63 6.62 7.04 5.22
C ALA A 63 7.74 6.18 5.85
N ALA A 64 8.52 6.75 6.78
CA ALA A 64 9.51 5.98 7.52
C ALA A 64 8.83 4.97 8.44
N SER A 65 9.43 3.78 8.56
CA SER A 65 8.94 2.71 9.44
C SER A 65 9.67 2.68 10.79
N THR A 66 10.86 3.25 10.84
CA THR A 66 11.71 3.31 12.03
C THR A 66 12.47 4.64 12.03
N THR A 67 12.77 5.18 13.20
CA THR A 67 13.64 6.35 13.36
C THR A 67 14.82 6.02 14.25
N LEU A 68 15.93 6.70 14.05
CA LEU A 68 17.05 6.76 15.00
C LEU A 68 17.22 8.20 15.47
N GLU A 69 16.93 8.44 16.74
CA GLU A 69 17.15 9.74 17.34
C GLU A 69 18.63 10.02 17.56
N ARG A 70 19.05 11.28 17.36
CA ARG A 70 20.44 11.73 17.50
C ARG A 70 21.42 11.00 16.60
N GLY A 71 20.97 10.67 15.40
CA GLY A 71 21.75 9.95 14.40
C GLY A 71 22.88 10.79 13.81
N SER A 72 24.01 10.15 13.51
CA SER A 72 25.13 10.76 12.79
C SER A 72 25.06 10.45 11.29
N GLN A 73 25.84 11.20 10.51
CA GLN A 73 25.97 10.93 9.07
C GLN A 73 26.63 9.55 8.82
N GLU A 74 27.59 9.15 9.67
CA GLU A 74 28.24 7.84 9.57
C GLU A 74 27.23 6.71 9.78
N GLN A 75 26.36 6.86 10.79
CA GLN A 75 25.26 5.89 11.02
C GLN A 75 24.26 5.87 9.88
N GLN A 76 23.97 7.03 9.26
CA GLN A 76 23.10 7.08 8.06
C GLN A 76 23.68 6.24 6.92
N GLU A 77 24.97 6.39 6.63
CA GLU A 77 25.67 5.64 5.58
C GLU A 77 25.75 4.14 5.92
N GLU A 78 26.00 3.79 7.18
CA GLU A 78 26.02 2.41 7.68
C GLU A 78 24.65 1.74 7.52
N ILE A 79 23.59 2.41 7.95
CA ILE A 79 22.21 1.88 7.85
C ILE A 79 21.78 1.74 6.39
N GLU A 80 22.10 2.72 5.53
CA GLU A 80 21.76 2.66 4.11
C GLU A 80 22.41 1.48 3.39
N ALA A 81 23.60 1.04 3.84
CA ALA A 81 24.30 -0.11 3.28
C ALA A 81 23.69 -1.46 3.68
N LEU A 82 22.79 -1.52 4.65
CA LEU A 82 22.19 -2.77 5.12
C LEU A 82 21.22 -3.38 4.09
N PRO A 83 21.29 -4.70 3.86
CA PRO A 83 20.56 -5.35 2.77
C PRO A 83 19.03 -5.34 2.92
N TYR A 84 18.52 -5.11 4.14
CA TYR A 84 17.10 -5.08 4.45
C TYR A 84 16.52 -3.66 4.49
N ILE A 85 17.36 -2.63 4.34
CA ILE A 85 16.95 -1.24 4.27
C ILE A 85 16.68 -0.83 2.81
N LYS A 86 15.66 -0.03 2.61
CA LYS A 86 15.23 0.48 1.31
C LYS A 86 15.75 1.91 1.06
N ALA A 87 15.66 2.75 2.08
CA ALA A 87 16.14 4.12 2.04
C ALA A 87 16.34 4.66 3.46
N VAL A 88 17.25 5.62 3.60
CA VAL A 88 17.47 6.38 4.83
C VAL A 88 17.48 7.85 4.47
N GLY A 89 16.72 8.65 5.19
CA GLY A 89 16.73 10.10 5.12
C GLY A 89 17.05 10.69 6.48
N SER A 90 17.24 11.99 6.54
CA SER A 90 17.48 12.70 7.80
C SER A 90 16.57 13.92 7.94
N SER A 91 16.12 14.17 9.18
CA SER A 91 15.48 15.40 9.62
C SER A 91 16.30 16.03 10.73
N VAL A 92 16.66 17.29 10.59
CA VAL A 92 17.36 18.07 11.59
C VAL A 92 16.41 19.10 12.18
N TYR A 93 16.10 18.97 13.48
CA TYR A 93 15.34 19.97 14.21
C TYR A 93 16.22 21.18 14.47
N ILE A 94 15.82 22.36 13.99
CA ILE A 94 16.56 23.61 14.14
C ILE A 94 15.93 24.60 15.11
N GLY A 95 14.78 24.23 15.69
CA GLY A 95 14.07 25.08 16.66
C GLY A 95 12.58 25.12 16.45
N ASN A 96 11.93 26.11 17.03
CA ASN A 96 10.47 26.29 16.86
C ASN A 96 10.09 27.78 16.88
N THR A 97 8.95 28.05 16.27
CA THR A 97 8.18 29.31 16.48
C THR A 97 7.04 29.04 17.46
N GLU A 98 6.12 29.99 17.65
CA GLU A 98 4.89 29.75 18.44
C GLU A 98 3.95 28.78 17.73
N GLU A 99 3.91 28.78 16.39
CA GLU A 99 2.93 28.07 15.56
C GLU A 99 3.46 26.77 14.95
N TYR A 100 4.77 26.65 14.69
CA TYR A 100 5.34 25.48 14.01
C TYR A 100 6.73 25.09 14.50
N SER A 101 7.09 23.82 14.35
CA SER A 101 8.48 23.34 14.47
C SER A 101 9.28 23.69 13.21
N CYS A 102 10.57 23.91 13.36
CA CYS A 102 11.49 24.23 12.27
C CYS A 102 12.40 23.03 12.01
N GLU A 103 12.38 22.51 10.81
CA GLU A 103 13.09 21.30 10.44
C GLU A 103 13.77 21.46 9.08
N VAL A 104 14.87 20.72 8.91
CA VAL A 104 15.59 20.62 7.64
C VAL A 104 15.71 19.14 7.29
N LEU A 105 15.17 18.75 6.15
CA LEU A 105 15.27 17.40 5.63
C LEU A 105 16.34 17.30 4.54
N ASP A 106 17.02 16.16 4.45
CA ASP A 106 17.78 15.86 3.24
C ASP A 106 16.84 15.46 2.08
N GLU A 107 17.38 15.28 0.89
CA GLU A 107 16.61 14.94 -0.31
C GLU A 107 15.78 13.66 -0.12
N THR A 108 16.39 12.62 0.45
CA THR A 108 15.68 11.35 0.73
C THR A 108 14.60 11.52 1.81
N GLY A 109 14.89 12.27 2.86
CA GLY A 109 13.96 12.60 3.94
C GLY A 109 12.75 13.36 3.42
N TRP A 110 12.93 14.28 2.49
CA TRP A 110 11.82 14.98 1.87
C TRP A 110 11.09 14.10 0.85
N GLU A 111 11.76 13.67 -0.22
CA GLU A 111 11.10 13.05 -1.37
C GLU A 111 10.48 11.67 -1.07
N LYS A 112 11.20 10.85 -0.28
CA LYS A 112 10.78 9.46 -0.03
C LYS A 112 10.06 9.25 1.29
N MET A 113 10.36 10.08 2.30
CA MET A 113 9.84 9.86 3.65
C MET A 113 8.69 10.81 3.98
N THR A 114 8.81 12.11 3.68
CA THR A 114 7.89 13.12 4.21
C THR A 114 6.85 13.59 3.19
N ALA A 115 7.24 13.95 1.98
CA ALA A 115 6.34 14.43 0.94
C ALA A 115 5.20 13.43 0.62
N PRO A 116 5.40 12.09 0.62
CA PRO A 116 4.32 11.13 0.38
C PRO A 116 3.21 11.16 1.45
N ALA A 117 3.49 11.66 2.65
CA ALA A 117 2.52 11.78 3.74
C ALA A 117 1.59 13.01 3.58
N TYR A 118 1.94 13.94 2.73
CA TYR A 118 1.23 15.20 2.52
C TYR A 118 0.44 15.20 1.21
N SER A 119 -0.47 16.16 1.06
CA SER A 119 -1.16 16.44 -0.21
C SER A 119 -1.16 17.92 -0.53
N ASP A 120 -1.64 18.25 -1.72
CA ASP A 120 -1.78 19.64 -2.18
C ASP A 120 -0.47 20.42 -1.98
N ILE A 121 0.63 19.77 -2.36
CA ILE A 121 1.96 20.38 -2.32
C ILE A 121 2.07 21.36 -3.49
N HIS A 122 2.24 22.62 -3.17
CA HIS A 122 2.43 23.72 -4.11
C HIS A 122 3.81 24.34 -3.94
N GLY A 123 4.50 24.62 -5.04
CA GLY A 123 5.87 25.13 -5.02
C GLY A 123 6.91 24.02 -4.86
N GLU A 124 8.08 24.37 -4.34
CA GLU A 124 9.23 23.48 -4.24
C GLU A 124 9.80 23.50 -2.81
N TYR A 125 10.49 22.42 -2.44
CA TYR A 125 11.23 22.35 -1.18
C TYR A 125 12.30 23.44 -1.13
N PRO A 126 12.51 24.15 0.01
CA PRO A 126 13.45 25.27 0.13
C PRO A 126 14.87 24.88 -0.29
N GLN A 127 15.48 25.69 -1.16
CA GLN A 127 16.85 25.50 -1.61
C GLN A 127 17.78 26.58 -1.08
N LYS A 128 17.30 27.85 -0.97
CA LYS A 128 18.09 28.99 -0.55
C LYS A 128 17.93 29.31 0.93
N THR A 129 18.90 30.02 1.48
CA THR A 129 18.94 30.41 2.91
C THR A 129 17.76 31.26 3.39
N ASP A 130 17.04 31.88 2.48
CA ASP A 130 15.88 32.73 2.77
C ASP A 130 14.54 32.10 2.37
N GLU A 131 14.51 30.83 1.98
CA GLU A 131 13.30 30.11 1.60
C GLU A 131 12.74 29.31 2.75
N ILE A 132 11.39 29.21 2.80
CA ILE A 132 10.63 28.42 3.76
C ILE A 132 9.45 27.72 3.08
N MET A 133 9.13 26.52 3.54
CA MET A 133 7.92 25.79 3.16
C MET A 133 7.09 25.50 4.40
N LEU A 134 5.79 25.85 4.36
CA LEU A 134 4.89 25.75 5.51
C LEU A 134 3.62 24.97 5.20
N PRO A 135 3.05 24.25 6.16
CA PRO A 135 1.72 23.68 6.00
C PRO A 135 0.66 24.79 6.07
N VAL A 136 -0.43 24.59 5.32
CA VAL A 136 -1.56 25.55 5.25
C VAL A 136 -2.04 25.97 6.64
N ARG A 137 -2.15 25.01 7.58
CA ARG A 137 -2.58 25.31 8.95
C ARG A 137 -1.63 26.23 9.74
N ALA A 138 -0.31 26.18 9.45
CA ALA A 138 0.64 27.11 10.07
C ALA A 138 0.51 28.51 9.46
N LEU A 139 0.28 28.58 8.14
CA LEU A 139 -0.02 29.86 7.46
C LEU A 139 -1.30 30.52 7.98
N GLU A 140 -2.36 29.75 8.17
CA GLU A 140 -3.61 30.23 8.78
C GLU A 140 -3.40 30.73 10.21
N ALA A 141 -2.58 30.03 11.02
CA ALA A 141 -2.26 30.43 12.38
C ALA A 141 -1.53 31.77 12.47
N ILE A 142 -0.70 32.09 11.48
CA ILE A 142 -0.05 33.41 11.36
C ILE A 142 -0.89 34.45 10.57
N GLY A 143 -2.15 34.12 10.23
CA GLY A 143 -3.12 35.02 9.59
C GLY A 143 -3.07 35.04 8.06
N ILE A 144 -2.41 34.09 7.41
CA ILE A 144 -2.35 33.98 5.94
C ILE A 144 -3.35 32.90 5.50
N HIS A 145 -4.51 33.30 4.95
CA HIS A 145 -5.57 32.40 4.50
C HIS A 145 -5.51 32.07 3.01
N GLU A 146 -4.87 32.90 2.21
CA GLU A 146 -4.65 32.71 0.76
C GLU A 146 -3.15 32.78 0.49
N PRO A 147 -2.42 31.67 0.64
CA PRO A 147 -0.96 31.66 0.43
C PRO A 147 -0.61 31.79 -1.05
N GLU A 148 0.32 32.68 -1.35
CA GLU A 148 0.93 32.81 -2.68
C GLU A 148 2.44 32.58 -2.58
N LEU A 149 3.01 31.86 -3.54
CA LEU A 149 4.46 31.64 -3.62
C LEU A 149 5.19 32.96 -3.79
N GLY A 150 6.30 33.11 -3.07
CA GLY A 150 7.09 34.34 -3.07
C GLY A 150 6.67 35.37 -2.03
N MET A 151 5.64 35.10 -1.21
CA MET A 151 5.30 35.97 -0.07
C MET A 151 6.42 36.01 0.96
N GLU A 152 6.57 37.16 1.62
CA GLU A 152 7.46 37.32 2.77
C GLU A 152 6.81 36.80 4.06
N ILE A 153 7.52 35.88 4.73
CA ILE A 153 7.11 35.27 6.00
C ILE A 153 8.07 35.70 7.11
N PRO A 154 7.70 36.63 7.99
CA PRO A 154 8.50 36.94 9.17
C PRO A 154 8.45 35.79 10.16
N ALA A 155 9.60 35.28 10.60
CA ALA A 155 9.69 34.20 11.56
C ALA A 155 10.67 34.50 12.70
N GLY A 156 10.22 34.26 13.92
CA GLY A 156 11.05 34.33 15.12
C GLY A 156 11.31 32.91 15.63
N ILE A 157 12.47 32.35 15.28
CA ILE A 157 12.84 30.96 15.56
C ILE A 157 13.59 30.91 16.90
N ASN A 158 13.07 30.13 17.85
CA ASN A 158 13.79 29.81 19.09
C ASN A 158 14.68 28.60 18.82
N LEU A 159 16.00 28.81 18.78
CA LEU A 159 16.99 27.78 18.53
C LEU A 159 17.21 26.89 19.79
N PRO A 160 17.67 25.64 19.64
CA PRO A 160 17.88 24.72 20.75
C PRO A 160 18.80 25.26 21.88
N GLY A 161 19.74 26.14 21.54
CA GLY A 161 20.62 26.83 22.50
C GLY A 161 19.99 27.99 23.28
N GLY A 162 18.69 28.28 23.06
CA GLY A 162 17.97 29.37 23.73
C GLY A 162 18.15 30.74 23.07
N GLU A 163 18.87 30.82 21.97
CA GLU A 163 19.00 32.02 21.12
C GLU A 163 17.74 32.17 20.28
N LYS A 164 17.29 33.42 20.08
CA LYS A 164 16.16 33.74 19.19
C LYS A 164 16.69 34.35 17.91
N LEU A 165 16.36 33.73 16.80
CA LEU A 165 16.70 34.24 15.46
C LEU A 165 15.44 34.88 14.82
N GLU A 166 15.50 36.15 14.53
CA GLU A 166 14.43 36.84 13.79
C GLU A 166 14.88 37.06 12.34
N LYS A 167 14.13 36.50 11.40
CA LYS A 167 14.42 36.61 9.97
C LYS A 167 13.15 36.57 9.15
N THR A 168 13.13 37.27 8.02
CA THR A 168 12.06 37.17 7.02
C THR A 168 12.50 36.18 5.95
N PHE A 169 11.61 35.23 5.65
CA PHE A 169 11.79 34.20 4.63
C PHE A 169 10.83 34.42 3.47
N ILE A 170 11.10 33.79 2.35
CA ILE A 170 10.27 33.77 1.15
C ILE A 170 9.54 32.41 1.10
N LEU A 171 8.23 32.39 0.98
CA LEU A 171 7.45 31.18 0.87
C LEU A 171 7.75 30.48 -0.47
N SER A 172 8.56 29.41 -0.43
CA SER A 172 8.91 28.59 -1.59
C SER A 172 7.87 27.50 -1.89
N GLY A 173 7.13 27.10 -0.87
CA GLY A 173 6.08 26.08 -1.01
C GLY A 173 5.15 26.02 0.19
N TYR A 174 4.01 25.40 -0.02
CA TYR A 174 3.06 25.07 1.06
C TYR A 174 2.36 23.75 0.77
N TYR A 175 1.81 23.12 1.83
CA TYR A 175 1.25 21.77 1.74
C TYR A 175 0.16 21.51 2.79
N THR A 176 -0.65 20.47 2.59
CA THR A 176 -1.63 19.99 3.56
C THR A 176 -1.05 18.90 4.45
N ASP A 177 -0.99 19.15 5.75
CA ASP A 177 -0.58 18.21 6.81
C ASP A 177 -1.84 17.63 7.50
N TYR A 178 -1.87 16.30 7.66
CA TYR A 178 -3.00 15.54 8.23
C TYR A 178 -2.80 15.11 9.67
N ARG A 179 -1.63 15.37 10.27
CA ARG A 179 -1.37 15.02 11.68
C ARG A 179 -2.34 15.75 12.61
N ASP A 180 -2.73 15.08 13.68
CA ASP A 180 -3.63 15.67 14.69
C ASP A 180 -2.98 16.91 15.31
N PRO A 181 -3.58 18.11 15.15
CA PRO A 181 -3.03 19.36 15.70
C PRO A 181 -3.02 19.40 17.24
N ALA A 182 -3.80 18.56 17.91
CA ALA A 182 -3.79 18.46 19.38
C ALA A 182 -2.55 17.73 19.91
N ILE A 183 -1.90 16.90 19.07
CA ILE A 183 -0.75 16.08 19.45
C ILE A 183 0.52 16.62 18.80
N TYR A 184 0.44 16.98 17.51
CA TYR A 184 1.60 17.33 16.69
C TYR A 184 1.57 18.79 16.28
N ARG A 185 2.67 19.50 16.57
CA ARG A 185 2.92 20.83 16.01
C ARG A 185 3.20 20.69 14.50
N PRO A 186 2.66 21.58 13.64
CA PRO A 186 2.99 21.55 12.23
C PRO A 186 4.50 21.81 12.02
N ALA A 187 5.10 21.22 10.98
CA ALA A 187 6.49 21.40 10.65
C ALA A 187 6.65 22.47 9.56
N GLY A 188 7.56 23.42 9.76
CA GLY A 188 8.04 24.31 8.74
C GLY A 188 9.41 23.82 8.25
N TYR A 189 9.59 23.73 6.93
CA TYR A 189 10.82 23.23 6.35
C TYR A 189 11.70 24.36 5.83
N PHE A 190 13.01 24.19 6.03
CA PHE A 190 14.05 25.14 5.65
C PHE A 190 15.10 24.45 4.79
N SER A 191 15.93 25.23 4.12
CA SER A 191 16.96 24.70 3.22
C SER A 191 18.16 24.13 3.98
N GLN A 192 18.87 23.21 3.33
CA GLN A 192 20.18 22.73 3.79
C GLN A 192 21.20 23.88 3.86
N GLU A 193 21.11 24.87 2.97
CA GLU A 193 21.98 26.05 2.96
C GLU A 193 21.75 26.91 4.22
N PHE A 194 20.49 27.06 4.66
CA PHE A 194 20.16 27.73 5.92
C PHE A 194 20.76 27.01 7.13
N LEU A 195 20.61 25.66 7.19
CA LEU A 195 21.18 24.83 8.25
C LEU A 195 22.71 24.95 8.36
N GLN A 196 23.41 25.06 7.22
CA GLN A 196 24.87 25.23 7.21
C GLN A 196 25.31 26.57 7.84
N GLY A 197 24.47 27.59 7.78
CA GLY A 197 24.73 28.90 8.40
C GLY A 197 24.46 28.95 9.91
N LEU A 198 23.82 27.92 10.51
CA LEU A 198 23.54 27.89 11.94
C LEU A 198 24.71 27.28 12.74
N THR A 199 24.99 27.89 13.90
CA THR A 199 25.96 27.35 14.87
C THR A 199 25.20 26.50 15.88
N MET A 200 25.11 25.18 15.61
CA MET A 200 24.44 24.23 16.49
C MET A 200 25.06 22.82 16.37
N GLU A 201 24.89 22.01 17.40
CA GLU A 201 25.25 20.59 17.37
C GLU A 201 24.19 19.83 16.56
N LYS A 202 24.49 19.57 15.28
CA LYS A 202 23.52 18.98 14.36
C LYS A 202 23.12 17.57 14.76
N GLU A 203 24.06 16.71 15.12
CA GLU A 203 23.81 15.31 15.46
C GLU A 203 22.85 15.15 16.62
N GLU A 204 22.96 15.99 17.66
CA GLU A 204 22.04 15.96 18.81
C GLU A 204 20.58 16.31 18.44
N ASN A 205 20.38 16.93 17.29
CA ASN A 205 19.08 17.36 16.79
C ASN A 205 18.67 16.64 15.48
N THR A 206 19.42 15.58 15.11
CA THR A 206 19.14 14.82 13.88
C THR A 206 18.39 13.56 14.22
N THR A 207 17.29 13.34 13.51
CA THR A 207 16.54 12.08 13.47
C THR A 207 16.74 11.45 12.11
N LEU A 208 17.28 10.23 12.06
CA LEU A 208 17.31 9.45 10.83
C LEU A 208 15.95 8.80 10.60
N LEU A 209 15.45 8.93 9.40
CA LEU A 209 14.19 8.37 8.93
C LEU A 209 14.51 7.13 8.11
N ILE A 210 14.13 5.95 8.61
CA ILE A 210 14.54 4.67 8.04
C ILE A 210 13.32 3.99 7.41
N GLN A 211 13.43 3.60 6.16
CA GLN A 211 12.44 2.77 5.48
C GLN A 211 13.02 1.41 5.17
N GLN A 212 12.40 0.37 5.71
CA GLN A 212 12.75 -1.02 5.43
C GLN A 212 12.10 -1.53 4.13
N LYS A 213 12.48 -2.71 3.68
CA LYS A 213 11.85 -3.41 2.57
C LYS A 213 10.46 -3.93 2.98
N ASP A 214 9.51 -3.88 2.06
CA ASP A 214 8.06 -4.03 2.29
C ASP A 214 7.59 -5.39 2.87
N ASN A 215 8.45 -6.37 3.00
CA ASN A 215 8.10 -7.73 3.45
C ASN A 215 8.71 -8.13 4.79
N MET A 216 9.16 -7.17 5.58
CA MET A 216 9.83 -7.42 6.85
C MET A 216 9.00 -6.90 8.02
N ASP A 217 9.06 -7.62 9.14
CA ASP A 217 8.41 -7.24 10.38
C ASP A 217 9.19 -6.13 11.09
N ASP A 218 8.50 -5.09 11.54
CA ASP A 218 9.10 -3.90 12.18
C ASP A 218 9.88 -4.27 13.46
N GLU A 219 9.38 -5.22 14.25
CA GLU A 219 10.05 -5.66 15.49
C GLU A 219 11.35 -6.42 15.17
N ALA A 220 11.33 -7.26 14.15
CA ALA A 220 12.52 -7.96 13.69
C ALA A 220 13.57 -7.00 13.11
N ILE A 221 13.15 -5.93 12.44
CA ILE A 221 14.06 -4.89 11.93
C ILE A 221 14.69 -4.10 13.06
N GLU A 222 13.94 -3.73 14.09
CA GLU A 222 14.48 -3.01 15.24
C GLU A 222 15.56 -3.83 15.93
N ASP A 223 15.32 -5.12 16.19
CA ASP A 223 16.32 -6.03 16.75
C ASP A 223 17.57 -6.17 15.86
N MET A 224 17.38 -6.20 14.54
CA MET A 224 18.50 -6.26 13.58
C MET A 224 19.29 -4.95 13.57
N LEU A 225 18.64 -3.80 13.60
CA LEU A 225 19.30 -2.49 13.67
C LEU A 225 20.14 -2.34 14.94
N TYR A 226 19.61 -2.73 16.12
CA TYR A 226 20.38 -2.71 17.37
C TYR A 226 21.59 -3.64 17.36
N ARG A 227 21.58 -4.70 16.56
CA ARG A 227 22.71 -5.63 16.41
C ARG A 227 23.74 -5.15 15.39
N ASP A 228 23.26 -4.56 14.29
CA ASP A 228 24.06 -4.31 13.08
C ASP A 228 24.61 -2.86 13.03
N VAL A 229 24.11 -1.95 13.87
CA VAL A 229 24.50 -0.54 13.92
C VAL A 229 25.15 -0.22 15.26
N GLU A 230 26.32 0.40 15.21
CA GLU A 230 27.03 0.82 16.42
C GLU A 230 26.35 2.06 17.03
N MET A 231 25.86 1.92 18.28
CA MET A 231 25.24 3.02 19.01
C MET A 231 26.30 3.83 19.75
N ARG A 232 26.14 5.15 19.85
CA ARG A 232 27.07 6.01 20.60
C ARG A 232 26.89 5.83 22.09
N ASP A 233 27.96 5.55 22.80
CA ASP A 233 27.95 5.24 24.26
C ASP A 233 27.48 6.41 25.15
N ASP A 234 27.71 7.65 24.70
CA ASP A 234 27.39 8.88 25.43
C ASP A 234 26.02 9.48 25.07
N SER A 235 25.33 8.85 24.13
CA SER A 235 24.06 9.33 23.61
C SER A 235 22.87 8.56 24.18
N GLN A 236 21.76 9.24 24.30
CA GLN A 236 20.47 8.59 24.56
C GLN A 236 19.82 8.17 23.23
N GLN A 237 20.62 7.55 22.34
CA GLN A 237 20.11 7.06 21.06
C GLN A 237 19.17 5.88 21.28
N PHE A 238 18.10 5.86 20.53
CA PHE A 238 17.20 4.71 20.47
C PHE A 238 16.54 4.62 19.09
N PHE A 239 16.25 3.41 18.67
CA PHE A 239 15.39 3.19 17.51
C PHE A 239 13.94 3.28 17.94
N GLY A 240 13.18 4.15 17.28
CA GLY A 240 11.74 4.30 17.46
C GLY A 240 10.98 3.66 16.32
N GLY A 241 10.11 2.70 16.60
CA GLY A 241 9.22 2.15 15.60
C GLY A 241 8.05 3.11 15.30
N ILE A 242 7.86 3.51 14.07
CA ILE A 242 6.68 4.27 13.62
C ILE A 242 5.57 3.30 13.19
N SER A 243 5.53 2.12 13.68
CA SER A 243 4.46 1.09 13.62
C SER A 243 3.46 1.11 12.45
N ILE A 244 3.78 1.77 11.32
CA ILE A 244 2.87 1.86 10.16
C ILE A 244 2.56 0.46 9.67
N TYR A 245 3.58 -0.34 9.45
CA TYR A 245 3.45 -1.70 8.95
C TYR A 245 2.80 -2.63 9.98
N ARG A 246 3.20 -2.53 11.24
CA ARG A 246 2.66 -3.39 12.31
C ARG A 246 1.16 -3.18 12.49
N GLN A 247 0.70 -1.94 12.57
CA GLN A 247 -0.72 -1.63 12.69
C GLN A 247 -1.49 -2.01 11.44
N VAL A 248 -0.97 -1.73 10.24
CA VAL A 248 -1.60 -2.14 8.99
C VAL A 248 -1.66 -3.65 8.85
N VAL A 249 -0.62 -4.40 9.24
CA VAL A 249 -0.61 -5.87 9.20
C VAL A 249 -1.56 -6.46 10.24
N TYR A 250 -1.66 -5.90 11.45
CA TYR A 250 -2.66 -6.32 12.44
C TYR A 250 -4.09 -6.04 11.97
N ASP A 251 -4.36 -4.88 11.41
CA ASP A 251 -5.65 -4.52 10.83
C ASP A 251 -5.94 -5.30 9.54
N LEU A 252 -4.90 -5.67 8.79
CA LEU A 252 -4.97 -6.56 7.63
C LEU A 252 -5.35 -8.00 8.00
N ALA A 253 -4.83 -8.55 9.10
CA ALA A 253 -5.24 -9.86 9.57
C ALA A 253 -6.77 -9.90 9.74
N GLY A 254 -7.37 -8.88 10.36
CA GLY A 254 -8.82 -8.74 10.44
C GLY A 254 -9.54 -8.52 9.10
N GLY A 255 -8.88 -7.86 8.12
CA GLY A 255 -9.45 -7.58 6.80
C GLY A 255 -9.24 -8.69 5.78
N PHE A 256 -8.02 -9.23 5.72
CA PHE A 256 -7.66 -10.29 4.78
C PHE A 256 -8.27 -11.63 5.15
N ASP A 257 -8.30 -11.99 6.42
CA ASP A 257 -8.99 -13.19 6.93
C ASP A 257 -10.48 -13.12 6.64
N THR A 258 -11.10 -11.94 6.79
CA THR A 258 -12.49 -11.73 6.42
C THR A 258 -12.71 -11.91 4.91
N ALA A 259 -11.81 -11.37 4.07
CA ALA A 259 -11.88 -11.55 2.62
C ALA A 259 -11.74 -13.01 2.21
N VAL A 260 -10.82 -13.76 2.82
CA VAL A 260 -10.64 -15.21 2.60
C VAL A 260 -11.88 -16.00 3.04
N LEU A 261 -12.46 -15.67 4.20
CA LEU A 261 -13.69 -16.27 4.68
C LEU A 261 -14.85 -16.01 3.71
N MET A 262 -15.03 -14.77 3.27
CA MET A 262 -16.06 -14.39 2.29
C MET A 262 -15.86 -15.08 0.95
N ALA A 263 -14.63 -15.15 0.45
CA ALA A 263 -14.30 -15.90 -0.76
C ALA A 263 -14.65 -17.38 -0.61
N GLY A 264 -14.36 -17.99 0.53
CA GLY A 264 -14.75 -19.39 0.85
C GLY A 264 -16.26 -19.60 0.82
N LEU A 265 -17.04 -18.69 1.40
CA LEU A 265 -18.50 -18.74 1.38
C LEU A 265 -19.07 -18.57 -0.04
N ILE A 266 -18.51 -17.65 -0.83
CA ILE A 266 -18.89 -17.44 -2.23
C ILE A 266 -18.62 -18.71 -3.05
N LEU A 267 -17.43 -19.30 -2.91
CA LEU A 267 -17.07 -20.55 -3.60
C LEU A 267 -17.97 -21.71 -3.18
N PHE A 268 -18.28 -21.83 -1.90
CA PHE A 268 -19.18 -22.86 -1.40
C PHE A 268 -20.60 -22.70 -1.97
N GLY A 269 -21.15 -21.48 -1.95
CA GLY A 269 -22.46 -21.18 -2.55
C GLY A 269 -22.48 -21.46 -4.06
N ALA A 270 -21.43 -21.07 -4.78
CA ALA A 270 -21.28 -21.36 -6.21
C ALA A 270 -21.22 -22.88 -6.48
N ALA A 271 -20.44 -23.63 -5.68
CA ALA A 271 -20.36 -25.08 -5.81
C ALA A 271 -21.73 -25.75 -5.58
N MET A 272 -22.50 -25.32 -4.57
CA MET A 272 -23.85 -25.79 -4.32
C MET A 272 -24.80 -25.47 -5.48
N LEU A 273 -24.73 -24.26 -6.03
CA LEU A 273 -25.56 -23.87 -7.18
C LEU A 273 -25.21 -24.71 -8.41
N LEU A 274 -23.93 -24.85 -8.72
CA LEU A 274 -23.47 -25.68 -9.85
C LEU A 274 -23.89 -27.15 -9.65
N TYR A 275 -23.74 -27.69 -8.43
CA TYR A 275 -24.19 -29.03 -8.09
C TYR A 275 -25.68 -29.20 -8.33
N ASN A 276 -26.52 -28.28 -7.85
CA ASN A 276 -27.98 -28.37 -8.01
C ASN A 276 -28.41 -28.33 -9.49
N VAL A 277 -27.81 -27.41 -10.29
CA VAL A 277 -28.09 -27.30 -11.72
C VAL A 277 -27.69 -28.59 -12.47
N MET A 278 -26.51 -29.13 -12.14
CA MET A 278 -26.02 -30.39 -12.71
C MET A 278 -26.88 -31.58 -12.28
N TYR A 279 -27.30 -31.64 -11.01
CA TYR A 279 -28.14 -32.72 -10.47
C TYR A 279 -29.50 -32.78 -11.20
N ILE A 280 -30.17 -31.64 -11.38
CA ILE A 280 -31.44 -31.56 -12.11
C ILE A 280 -31.29 -32.03 -13.57
N SER A 281 -30.14 -31.73 -14.21
CA SER A 281 -29.90 -32.17 -15.58
C SER A 281 -29.41 -33.61 -15.72
N LEU A 282 -29.01 -34.25 -14.60
CA LEU A 282 -28.38 -35.56 -14.57
C LEU A 282 -29.22 -36.63 -15.24
N SER A 283 -30.55 -36.59 -15.07
CA SER A 283 -31.47 -37.54 -15.67
C SER A 283 -31.43 -37.54 -17.20
N ARG A 284 -31.29 -36.35 -17.82
CA ARG A 284 -31.13 -36.24 -19.27
C ARG A 284 -29.74 -36.66 -19.71
N ASP A 285 -28.73 -36.26 -18.99
CA ASP A 285 -27.34 -36.56 -19.29
C ASP A 285 -27.05 -38.07 -19.20
N ILE A 286 -27.60 -38.76 -18.19
CA ILE A 286 -27.49 -40.21 -18.06
C ILE A 286 -28.12 -40.91 -19.29
N ARG A 287 -29.25 -40.44 -19.76
CA ARG A 287 -29.90 -41.04 -20.94
C ARG A 287 -29.06 -40.85 -22.21
N GLN A 288 -28.50 -39.66 -22.41
CA GLN A 288 -27.60 -39.37 -23.54
C GLN A 288 -26.27 -40.15 -23.45
N TYR A 289 -25.67 -40.20 -22.25
CA TYR A 289 -24.44 -40.97 -22.03
C TYR A 289 -24.64 -42.47 -22.13
N GLY A 290 -25.83 -42.94 -21.71
CA GLY A 290 -26.25 -44.34 -21.90
C GLY A 290 -26.29 -44.75 -23.36
N LEU A 291 -26.91 -43.92 -24.22
CA LEU A 291 -26.96 -44.12 -25.67
C LEU A 291 -25.56 -44.06 -26.32
N LEU A 292 -24.69 -43.13 -25.90
CA LEU A 292 -23.31 -43.10 -26.38
C LEU A 292 -22.51 -44.33 -25.99
N LYS A 293 -22.78 -44.89 -24.81
CA LYS A 293 -22.12 -46.10 -24.33
C LYS A 293 -22.58 -47.33 -25.09
N THR A 294 -23.86 -47.42 -25.48
CA THR A 294 -24.37 -48.51 -26.33
C THR A 294 -23.79 -48.45 -27.72
N MET A 295 -23.42 -47.25 -28.22
CA MET A 295 -22.71 -47.05 -29.49
C MET A 295 -21.18 -47.31 -29.39
N GLY A 296 -20.69 -47.80 -28.26
CA GLY A 296 -19.31 -48.22 -28.08
C GLY A 296 -18.34 -47.14 -27.55
N THR A 297 -18.85 -46.02 -27.00
CA THR A 297 -18.01 -44.97 -26.39
C THR A 297 -17.31 -45.46 -25.12
N THR A 298 -16.02 -45.26 -25.00
CA THR A 298 -15.23 -45.65 -23.80
C THR A 298 -15.40 -44.64 -22.65
N LYS A 299 -15.18 -45.11 -21.41
CA LYS A 299 -15.21 -44.24 -20.22
C LYS A 299 -14.28 -43.03 -20.36
N ARG A 300 -13.10 -43.16 -21.01
CA ARG A 300 -12.14 -42.06 -21.22
C ARG A 300 -12.69 -41.00 -22.19
N GLN A 301 -13.34 -41.45 -23.27
CA GLN A 301 -13.99 -40.55 -24.23
C GLN A 301 -15.15 -39.79 -23.56
N LEU A 302 -15.98 -40.44 -22.79
CA LEU A 302 -17.07 -39.80 -22.05
C LEU A 302 -16.58 -38.75 -21.08
N ARG A 303 -15.53 -39.08 -20.29
CA ARG A 303 -14.86 -38.10 -19.42
C ARG A 303 -14.29 -36.91 -20.19
N SER A 304 -13.67 -37.14 -21.36
CA SER A 304 -13.15 -36.09 -22.20
C SER A 304 -14.26 -35.16 -22.73
N ILE A 305 -15.43 -35.71 -23.10
CA ILE A 305 -16.60 -34.93 -23.53
C ILE A 305 -17.06 -33.99 -22.41
N VAL A 306 -17.27 -34.54 -21.20
CA VAL A 306 -17.72 -33.80 -20.03
C VAL A 306 -16.70 -32.69 -19.67
N LEU A 307 -15.41 -33.01 -19.60
CA LEU A 307 -14.36 -32.03 -19.26
C LEU A 307 -14.28 -30.90 -20.27
N ARG A 308 -14.43 -31.17 -21.56
CA ARG A 308 -14.42 -30.13 -22.63
C ARG A 308 -15.65 -29.23 -22.55
N GLN A 309 -16.85 -29.77 -22.20
CA GLN A 309 -18.04 -28.97 -21.98
C GLN A 309 -17.89 -28.05 -20.75
N THR A 310 -17.46 -28.62 -19.63
CA THR A 310 -17.23 -27.85 -18.38
C THR A 310 -16.15 -26.80 -18.59
N GLY A 311 -15.07 -27.15 -19.28
CA GLY A 311 -13.99 -26.20 -19.58
C GLY A 311 -14.45 -24.99 -20.40
N ARG A 312 -15.36 -25.17 -21.36
CA ARG A 312 -15.96 -24.04 -22.12
C ARG A 312 -16.83 -23.15 -21.27
N ILE A 313 -17.63 -23.75 -20.38
CA ILE A 313 -18.49 -23.01 -19.44
C ILE A 313 -17.64 -22.19 -18.48
N LEU A 314 -16.61 -22.82 -17.90
CA LEU A 314 -15.67 -22.14 -16.99
C LEU A 314 -14.93 -20.99 -17.71
N ALA A 315 -14.34 -21.28 -18.89
CA ALA A 315 -13.61 -20.26 -19.64
C ALA A 315 -14.51 -19.07 -20.03
N GLY A 316 -15.73 -19.36 -20.51
CA GLY A 316 -16.70 -18.30 -20.82
C GLY A 316 -17.11 -17.50 -19.58
N GLY A 317 -17.37 -18.16 -18.48
CA GLY A 317 -17.72 -17.52 -17.20
C GLY A 317 -16.58 -16.69 -16.63
N CYS A 318 -15.34 -17.18 -16.67
CA CYS A 318 -14.17 -16.42 -16.23
C CYS A 318 -13.91 -15.16 -17.07
N VAL A 319 -14.04 -15.28 -18.40
CA VAL A 319 -13.86 -14.11 -19.28
C VAL A 319 -14.94 -13.05 -19.03
N VAL A 320 -16.20 -13.46 -18.95
CA VAL A 320 -17.31 -12.52 -18.70
C VAL A 320 -17.24 -11.94 -17.28
N GLY A 321 -16.97 -12.77 -16.29
CA GLY A 321 -16.86 -12.33 -14.88
C GLY A 321 -15.64 -11.44 -14.63
N GLY A 322 -14.50 -11.74 -15.26
CA GLY A 322 -13.29 -10.92 -15.15
C GLY A 322 -13.34 -9.60 -15.94
N ALA A 323 -14.17 -9.53 -17.00
CA ALA A 323 -14.37 -8.28 -17.75
C ALA A 323 -15.41 -7.35 -17.10
N ALA A 324 -16.25 -7.89 -16.21
CA ALA A 324 -17.32 -7.15 -15.54
C ALA A 324 -16.96 -6.74 -14.10
N GLY A 325 -15.95 -7.39 -13.50
CA GLY A 325 -15.39 -7.05 -12.18
C GLY A 325 -14.18 -6.15 -12.31
#